data_3a0133c2cbc57c841ff0539fdb136eee
#
_entry.id   3a0133c2cbc57c841ff0539fdb136eee
#
_cell.length_a   1.000
_cell.length_b   1.000
_cell.length_c   1.000
_cell.angle_alpha   90.00
_cell.angle_beta   90.00
_cell.angle_gamma   90.00
#
_symmetry.space_group_name_H-M   'P 1'
#
loop_
_entity.id
_entity.type
_entity.pdbx_description
1 polymer ?
#
loop_
_entity_poly.entity_id
_entity_poly.type
_entity_poly.pdbx_seq_one_letter_code
_entity_poly.pdbx_strand_id
1 'polypeptide(L)'
;MVNSVVKKIVNGDVRVAAKLIRDIDDGAPGTREILKALYRHTGNAYIIGITGAPGVGKSTVADQMVHALRKNGKTVGVLAVDPTSPLSGGAILGDRIRMQRHSLDEGVFIRSLATRGQFGGLTQSTRSAIDVVDAMGKDYIIVETVGVGQDEIDIAKSAHTTVIVVVPGMGDNIQAIKAGIFEIGDIFLINKSDRPDSQKTLNDLRAMIDMTSKKFKQEGWEPPILMAEAVNNKGIIELLGEIENHRRSRETRPRESIIRHKKAIARFELTDMIRSRLVEEALSHITETLQFRQYLDCIIEGTKDPYSACDELLSAKLSFVEDETTG
;
A
#
# COMPACT_ATOMS: atom_id res chain seq x y z
N MET A 1 17.10 -10.70 22.05
CA MET A 1 16.66 -9.35 21.63
C MET A 1 15.39 -9.45 20.78
N VAL A 2 15.34 -10.23 19.69
CA VAL A 2 14.18 -10.40 18.80
C VAL A 2 12.89 -10.72 19.56
N ASN A 3 12.86 -11.80 20.38
CA ASN A 3 11.67 -12.21 21.13
C ASN A 3 11.13 -11.13 22.08
N SER A 4 11.99 -10.27 22.63
CA SER A 4 11.56 -9.17 23.50
C SER A 4 10.83 -8.08 22.71
N VAL A 5 11.32 -7.75 21.50
CA VAL A 5 10.69 -6.78 20.59
C VAL A 5 9.33 -7.30 20.12
N VAL A 6 9.28 -8.57 19.66
CA VAL A 6 8.04 -9.23 19.22
C VAL A 6 7.00 -9.21 20.33
N LYS A 7 7.36 -9.62 21.56
CA LYS A 7 6.43 -9.62 22.70
C LYS A 7 5.85 -8.25 23.01
N LYS A 8 6.66 -7.18 22.92
CA LYS A 8 6.21 -5.80 23.13
C LYS A 8 5.21 -5.37 22.06
N ILE A 9 5.49 -5.68 20.78
CA ILE A 9 4.61 -5.33 19.67
C ILE A 9 3.27 -6.06 19.79
N VAL A 10 3.28 -7.35 20.05
CA VAL A 10 2.06 -8.17 20.24
C VAL A 10 1.24 -7.68 21.44
N ASN A 11 1.88 -7.11 22.46
CA ASN A 11 1.21 -6.47 23.58
C ASN A 11 0.77 -5.02 23.30
N GLY A 12 0.89 -4.53 22.05
CA GLY A 12 0.41 -3.22 21.63
C GLY A 12 1.35 -2.05 21.93
N ASP A 13 2.65 -2.28 22.20
CA ASP A 13 3.61 -1.19 22.44
C ASP A 13 3.82 -0.32 21.18
N VAL A 14 3.13 0.81 21.16
CA VAL A 14 3.14 1.80 20.06
C VAL A 14 4.54 2.32 19.76
N ARG A 15 5.37 2.55 20.78
CA ARG A 15 6.73 3.12 20.61
C ARG A 15 7.65 2.11 19.94
N VAL A 16 7.57 0.84 20.36
CA VAL A 16 8.40 -0.23 19.78
C VAL A 16 7.97 -0.52 18.34
N ALA A 17 6.66 -0.55 18.07
CA ALA A 17 6.14 -0.72 16.71
C ALA A 17 6.54 0.45 15.79
N ALA A 18 6.37 1.69 16.23
CA ALA A 18 6.77 2.88 15.46
C ALA A 18 8.27 2.92 15.19
N LYS A 19 9.09 2.47 16.17
CA LYS A 19 10.54 2.35 15.98
C LYS A 19 10.87 1.28 14.94
N LEU A 20 10.25 0.09 15.04
CA LEU A 20 10.50 -0.99 14.08
C LEU A 20 10.12 -0.57 12.66
N ILE A 21 8.98 0.09 12.47
CA ILE A 21 8.55 0.59 11.15
C ILE A 21 9.58 1.57 10.58
N ARG A 22 10.10 2.49 11.41
CA ARG A 22 11.18 3.39 10.97
C ARG A 22 12.45 2.62 10.60
N ASP A 23 12.86 1.67 11.45
CA ASP A 23 14.07 0.90 11.24
C ASP A 23 13.96 0.02 9.95
N ILE A 24 12.72 -0.42 9.59
CA ILE A 24 12.41 -1.08 8.31
C ILE A 24 12.58 -0.11 7.14
N ASP A 25 12.00 1.09 7.24
CA ASP A 25 12.12 2.13 6.23
C ASP A 25 13.58 2.53 5.98
N ASP A 26 14.40 2.51 7.04
CA ASP A 26 15.81 2.86 6.98
C ASP A 26 16.71 1.69 6.55
N GLY A 27 16.15 0.50 6.27
CA GLY A 27 16.92 -0.70 5.92
C GLY A 27 17.81 -1.19 7.05
N ALA A 28 17.49 -0.89 8.32
CA ALA A 28 18.34 -1.20 9.45
C ALA A 28 18.55 -2.72 9.61
N PRO A 29 19.79 -3.16 9.92
CA PRO A 29 20.11 -4.57 10.07
C PRO A 29 19.30 -5.22 11.21
N GLY A 30 18.90 -6.48 11.01
CA GLY A 30 18.17 -7.26 12.02
C GLY A 30 16.65 -7.07 12.01
N THR A 31 16.09 -6.12 11.26
CA THR A 31 14.64 -5.91 11.11
C THR A 31 13.95 -7.13 10.53
N ARG A 32 14.60 -7.81 9.58
CA ARG A 32 14.08 -9.00 8.91
C ARG A 32 13.85 -10.16 9.88
N GLU A 33 14.75 -10.38 10.83
CA GLU A 33 14.59 -11.46 11.83
C GLU A 33 13.40 -11.18 12.77
N ILE A 34 13.15 -9.89 13.05
CA ILE A 34 11.97 -9.48 13.83
C ILE A 34 10.70 -9.72 13.01
N LEU A 35 10.68 -9.36 11.73
CA LEU A 35 9.54 -9.58 10.83
C LEU A 35 9.20 -11.07 10.67
N LYS A 36 10.20 -11.94 10.46
CA LYS A 36 10.01 -13.40 10.45
C LYS A 36 9.33 -13.90 11.71
N ALA A 37 9.76 -13.38 12.86
CA ALA A 37 9.18 -13.80 14.15
C ALA A 37 7.78 -13.20 14.40
N LEU A 38 7.47 -12.01 13.84
CA LEU A 38 6.15 -11.39 13.90
C LEU A 38 5.12 -12.06 13.00
N TYR A 39 5.53 -12.65 11.88
CA TYR A 39 4.64 -13.19 10.85
C TYR A 39 3.58 -14.16 11.40
N ARG A 40 3.91 -14.97 12.42
CA ARG A 40 2.94 -15.88 13.08
C ARG A 40 1.82 -15.16 13.85
N HIS A 41 1.94 -13.86 14.07
CA HIS A 41 0.96 -13.02 14.77
C HIS A 41 0.16 -12.14 13.84
N THR A 42 0.36 -12.26 12.52
CA THR A 42 -0.36 -11.51 11.47
C THR A 42 -1.54 -12.31 10.91
N GLY A 43 -2.33 -11.69 10.04
CA GLY A 43 -3.47 -12.30 9.36
C GLY A 43 -4.80 -12.14 10.10
N ASN A 44 -4.88 -11.28 11.11
CA ASN A 44 -6.07 -11.06 11.94
C ASN A 44 -6.80 -9.75 11.59
N ALA A 45 -6.06 -8.69 11.22
CA ALA A 45 -6.64 -7.40 10.90
C ALA A 45 -7.37 -7.42 9.55
N TYR A 46 -8.45 -6.63 9.45
CA TYR A 46 -9.08 -6.37 8.15
C TYR A 46 -8.45 -5.13 7.51
N ILE A 47 -7.83 -5.31 6.35
CA ILE A 47 -7.07 -4.27 5.65
C ILE A 47 -7.97 -3.58 4.63
N ILE A 48 -8.10 -2.25 4.74
CA ILE A 48 -8.88 -1.39 3.85
C ILE A 48 -7.91 -0.46 3.13
N GLY A 49 -7.86 -0.56 1.80
CA GLY A 49 -7.13 0.37 0.95
C GLY A 49 -8.00 1.55 0.56
N ILE A 50 -7.49 2.77 0.67
CA ILE A 50 -8.16 4.00 0.20
C ILE A 50 -7.25 4.66 -0.82
N THR A 51 -7.74 4.78 -2.06
CA THR A 51 -7.00 5.40 -3.16
C THR A 51 -7.89 6.36 -3.96
N GLY A 52 -7.29 7.12 -4.85
CA GLY A 52 -7.94 8.15 -5.67
C GLY A 52 -7.05 9.38 -5.83
N ALA A 53 -7.40 10.29 -6.73
CA ALA A 53 -6.60 11.46 -7.07
C ALA A 53 -6.25 12.35 -5.86
N PRO A 54 -5.18 13.15 -5.93
CA PRO A 54 -4.88 14.12 -4.89
C PRO A 54 -6.04 15.10 -4.67
N GLY A 55 -6.31 15.47 -3.42
CA GLY A 55 -7.34 16.46 -3.07
C GLY A 55 -8.79 15.96 -3.09
N VAL A 56 -9.06 14.68 -3.39
CA VAL A 56 -10.43 14.11 -3.34
C VAL A 56 -10.96 13.93 -1.91
N GLY A 57 -10.08 14.02 -0.90
CA GLY A 57 -10.46 13.94 0.52
C GLY A 57 -10.30 12.56 1.14
N LYS A 58 -9.38 11.73 0.65
CA LYS A 58 -9.08 10.41 1.19
C LYS A 58 -8.80 10.44 2.69
N SER A 59 -7.91 11.32 3.14
CA SER A 59 -7.55 11.47 4.56
C SER A 59 -8.76 11.87 5.42
N THR A 60 -9.67 12.69 4.88
CA THR A 60 -10.91 13.04 5.59
C THR A 60 -11.85 11.83 5.69
N VAL A 61 -11.96 11.04 4.62
CA VAL A 61 -12.73 9.78 4.64
C VAL A 61 -12.12 8.82 5.66
N ALA A 62 -10.80 8.61 5.62
CA ALA A 62 -10.08 7.74 6.57
C ALA A 62 -10.30 8.20 8.02
N ASP A 63 -10.17 9.50 8.31
CA ASP A 63 -10.38 10.08 9.64
C ASP A 63 -11.81 9.84 10.17
N GLN A 64 -12.82 10.00 9.32
CA GLN A 64 -14.21 9.71 9.70
C GLN A 64 -14.47 8.22 9.87
N MET A 65 -13.86 7.36 9.05
CA MET A 65 -13.93 5.91 9.23
C MET A 65 -13.31 5.48 10.56
N VAL A 66 -12.12 5.99 10.90
CA VAL A 66 -11.49 5.76 12.21
C VAL A 66 -12.45 6.13 13.34
N HIS A 67 -13.03 7.35 13.27
CA HIS A 67 -13.98 7.81 14.27
C HIS A 67 -15.18 6.88 14.43
N ALA A 68 -15.78 6.44 13.34
CA ALA A 68 -16.93 5.54 13.36
C ALA A 68 -16.56 4.14 13.90
N LEU A 69 -15.42 3.59 13.48
CA LEU A 69 -14.91 2.31 13.98
C LEU A 69 -14.61 2.36 15.48
N ARG A 70 -13.99 3.46 15.95
CA ARG A 70 -13.69 3.66 17.37
C ARG A 70 -14.94 3.78 18.22
N LYS A 71 -16.00 4.42 17.72
CA LYS A 71 -17.31 4.43 18.41
C LYS A 71 -17.89 3.04 18.61
N ASN A 72 -17.58 2.11 17.71
CA ASN A 72 -17.99 0.71 17.80
C ASN A 72 -16.97 -0.16 18.58
N GLY A 73 -16.06 0.45 19.34
CA GLY A 73 -15.06 -0.25 20.15
C GLY A 73 -13.94 -0.93 19.37
N LYS A 74 -13.84 -0.71 18.05
CA LYS A 74 -12.81 -1.34 17.21
C LYS A 74 -11.48 -0.59 17.30
N THR A 75 -10.38 -1.32 17.28
CA THR A 75 -9.03 -0.76 17.23
C THR A 75 -8.58 -0.59 15.78
N VAL A 76 -7.89 0.53 15.47
CA VAL A 76 -7.58 0.91 14.08
C VAL A 76 -6.12 1.31 13.93
N GLY A 77 -5.44 0.73 12.92
CA GLY A 77 -4.18 1.24 12.41
C GLY A 77 -4.40 2.08 11.16
N VAL A 78 -3.71 3.21 11.02
CA VAL A 78 -3.71 4.01 9.80
C VAL A 78 -2.28 4.15 9.29
N LEU A 79 -2.07 3.74 8.06
CA LEU A 79 -0.81 3.87 7.33
C LEU A 79 -1.04 4.82 6.15
N ALA A 80 -0.50 6.03 6.23
CA ALA A 80 -0.54 7.01 5.15
C ALA A 80 0.75 6.87 4.32
N VAL A 81 0.61 6.47 3.06
CA VAL A 81 1.74 6.27 2.14
C VAL A 81 1.89 7.54 1.31
N ASP A 82 2.92 8.33 1.63
CA ASP A 82 3.22 9.61 0.99
C ASP A 82 4.41 9.49 0.02
N PRO A 83 4.41 10.26 -1.09
CA PRO A 83 5.62 10.38 -1.89
C PRO A 83 6.73 10.99 -1.04
N THR A 84 7.94 10.52 -1.28
CA THR A 84 9.14 11.03 -0.60
C THR A 84 9.33 12.50 -0.94
N SER A 85 9.51 13.35 0.07
CA SER A 85 9.92 14.72 -0.14
C SER A 85 11.33 14.73 -0.78
N PRO A 86 11.52 15.37 -1.96
CA PRO A 86 12.84 15.44 -2.59
C PRO A 86 13.85 16.24 -1.75
N LEU A 87 13.40 17.04 -0.79
CA LEU A 87 14.25 17.89 0.05
C LEU A 87 14.63 17.23 1.38
N SER A 88 13.74 16.47 2.00
CA SER A 88 13.96 15.91 3.34
C SER A 88 14.14 14.39 3.36
N GLY A 89 13.86 13.69 2.25
CA GLY A 89 13.89 12.22 2.18
C GLY A 89 12.83 11.52 3.06
N GLY A 90 11.95 12.28 3.72
CA GLY A 90 10.89 11.77 4.59
C GLY A 90 9.48 12.00 4.03
N ALA A 91 8.47 11.41 4.67
CA ALA A 91 7.06 11.64 4.34
C ALA A 91 6.68 13.12 4.54
N ILE A 92 5.84 13.65 3.66
CA ILE A 92 5.37 15.04 3.76
C ILE A 92 4.42 15.13 4.97
N LEU A 93 4.76 15.99 5.95
CA LEU A 93 4.12 16.13 7.28
C LEU A 93 2.61 16.48 7.27
N GLY A 94 1.99 16.67 6.10
CA GLY A 94 0.62 17.18 5.98
C GLY A 94 -0.47 16.31 6.60
N ASP A 95 -0.32 14.99 6.62
CA ASP A 95 -1.39 14.08 7.03
C ASP A 95 -1.50 13.88 8.54
N ARG A 96 -0.40 14.02 9.29
CA ARG A 96 -0.46 13.98 10.77
C ARG A 96 -1.33 15.09 11.36
N ILE A 97 -1.41 16.26 10.70
CA ILE A 97 -2.21 17.39 11.15
C ILE A 97 -3.70 17.10 10.99
N ARG A 98 -4.09 16.31 9.99
CA ARG A 98 -5.51 16.05 9.68
C ARG A 98 -6.17 15.05 10.61
N MET A 99 -5.40 14.14 11.25
CA MET A 99 -5.91 13.12 12.17
C MET A 99 -5.55 13.38 13.64
N GLN A 100 -5.25 14.64 14.00
CA GLN A 100 -4.83 15.01 15.38
C GLN A 100 -5.85 14.63 16.46
N ARG A 101 -7.15 14.57 16.12
CA ARG A 101 -8.19 14.19 17.08
C ARG A 101 -8.04 12.76 17.63
N HIS A 102 -7.31 11.91 16.93
CA HIS A 102 -7.06 10.51 17.33
C HIS A 102 -5.70 10.30 17.99
N SER A 103 -4.89 11.36 18.15
CA SER A 103 -3.50 11.23 18.63
C SER A 103 -3.38 10.74 20.07
N LEU A 104 -4.43 10.91 20.88
CA LEU A 104 -4.49 10.47 22.28
C LEU A 104 -5.32 9.20 22.47
N ASP A 105 -5.89 8.63 21.38
CA ASP A 105 -6.70 7.42 21.47
C ASP A 105 -5.79 6.18 21.42
N GLU A 106 -5.66 5.46 22.52
CA GLU A 106 -4.85 4.23 22.63
C GLU A 106 -5.29 3.12 21.66
N GLY A 107 -6.55 3.14 21.22
CA GLY A 107 -7.08 2.22 20.22
C GLY A 107 -6.63 2.54 18.79
N VAL A 108 -6.01 3.71 18.56
CA VAL A 108 -5.60 4.17 17.23
C VAL A 108 -4.08 4.21 17.11
N PHE A 109 -3.55 3.67 16.02
CA PHE A 109 -2.15 3.79 15.62
C PHE A 109 -2.07 4.50 14.28
N ILE A 110 -1.31 5.60 14.18
CA ILE A 110 -1.16 6.36 12.92
C ILE A 110 0.31 6.48 12.56
N ARG A 111 0.64 6.17 11.31
CA ARG A 111 2.00 6.31 10.78
C ARG A 111 1.99 6.75 9.33
N SER A 112 2.80 7.77 9.00
CA SER A 112 3.13 8.12 7.62
C SER A 112 4.37 7.34 7.19
N LEU A 113 4.34 6.82 5.97
CA LEU A 113 5.41 6.07 5.30
C LEU A 113 5.84 6.84 4.06
N ALA A 114 7.14 6.88 3.78
CA ALA A 114 7.66 7.50 2.57
C ALA A 114 7.95 6.44 1.51
N THR A 115 7.57 6.68 0.24
CA THR A 115 7.81 5.71 -0.85
C THR A 115 9.29 5.63 -1.28
N ARG A 116 10.15 6.56 -0.84
CA ARG A 116 11.61 6.65 -1.09
C ARG A 116 12.06 6.38 -2.53
N GLY A 117 11.20 6.69 -3.53
CA GLY A 117 11.57 6.63 -4.95
C GLY A 117 11.88 5.22 -5.48
N GLN A 118 11.53 4.17 -4.76
CA GLN A 118 11.64 2.82 -5.30
C GLN A 118 10.62 2.62 -6.42
N PHE A 119 11.11 2.35 -7.61
CA PHE A 119 10.31 1.98 -8.76
C PHE A 119 9.60 0.66 -8.46
N GLY A 120 8.27 0.66 -8.30
CA GLY A 120 7.55 -0.60 -8.21
C GLY A 120 6.46 -0.72 -7.15
N GLY A 121 5.77 0.36 -6.81
CA GLY A 121 4.51 0.24 -6.05
C GLY A 121 4.64 0.27 -4.54
N LEU A 122 3.64 -0.25 -3.84
CA LEU A 122 3.62 -0.34 -2.38
C LEU A 122 4.91 -1.01 -1.93
N THR A 123 5.81 -0.23 -1.36
CA THR A 123 7.15 -0.69 -1.02
C THR A 123 7.08 -1.88 -0.07
N GLN A 124 8.07 -2.74 -0.11
CA GLN A 124 8.22 -3.83 0.85
C GLN A 124 8.10 -3.30 2.30
N SER A 125 8.55 -2.05 2.55
CA SER A 125 8.41 -1.39 3.84
C SER A 125 6.95 -1.16 4.23
N THR A 126 6.08 -0.78 3.29
CA THR A 126 4.64 -0.61 3.57
C THR A 126 3.97 -1.93 3.95
N ARG A 127 4.28 -3.02 3.24
CA ARG A 127 3.76 -4.36 3.59
C ARG A 127 4.26 -4.80 4.97
N SER A 128 5.56 -4.62 5.22
CA SER A 128 6.12 -4.92 6.54
C SER A 128 5.50 -4.06 7.65
N ALA A 129 5.14 -2.79 7.35
CA ALA A 129 4.42 -1.94 8.29
C ALA A 129 3.00 -2.45 8.57
N ILE A 130 2.30 -2.95 7.53
CA ILE A 130 1.00 -3.62 7.71
C ILE A 130 1.14 -4.82 8.65
N ASP A 131 2.14 -5.69 8.44
CA ASP A 131 2.41 -6.84 9.30
C ASP A 131 2.69 -6.45 10.75
N VAL A 132 3.47 -5.37 10.96
CA VAL A 132 3.74 -4.86 12.32
C VAL A 132 2.46 -4.39 12.99
N VAL A 133 1.60 -3.65 12.28
CA VAL A 133 0.34 -3.11 12.83
C VAL A 133 -0.70 -4.21 13.06
N ASP A 134 -0.74 -5.23 12.20
CA ASP A 134 -1.57 -6.41 12.38
C ASP A 134 -1.13 -7.20 13.61
N ALA A 135 0.17 -7.45 13.76
CA ALA A 135 0.73 -8.11 14.95
C ALA A 135 0.52 -7.33 16.27
N MET A 136 0.26 -6.00 16.21
CA MET A 136 -0.17 -5.21 17.37
C MET A 136 -1.62 -5.52 17.81
N GLY A 137 -2.35 -6.37 17.07
CA GLY A 137 -3.73 -6.75 17.39
C GLY A 137 -4.77 -5.68 17.02
N LYS A 138 -4.54 -4.88 15.98
CA LYS A 138 -5.56 -3.96 15.47
C LYS A 138 -6.65 -4.72 14.73
N ASP A 139 -7.93 -4.34 14.92
CA ASP A 139 -9.07 -4.97 14.23
C ASP A 139 -9.09 -4.57 12.74
N TYR A 140 -8.77 -3.30 12.45
CA TYR A 140 -8.74 -2.74 11.10
C TYR A 140 -7.43 -2.03 10.83
N ILE A 141 -6.96 -2.12 9.60
CA ILE A 141 -5.83 -1.33 9.09
C ILE A 141 -6.30 -0.58 7.87
N ILE A 142 -6.26 0.75 7.94
CA ILE A 142 -6.57 1.63 6.80
C ILE A 142 -5.23 2.04 6.18
N VAL A 143 -5.04 1.71 4.91
CA VAL A 143 -3.87 2.13 4.14
C VAL A 143 -4.31 3.17 3.12
N GLU A 144 -3.85 4.41 3.27
CA GLU A 144 -4.17 5.52 2.38
C GLU A 144 -2.98 5.83 1.48
N THR A 145 -3.21 5.95 0.16
CA THR A 145 -2.20 6.40 -0.81
C THR A 145 -2.40 7.87 -1.18
N VAL A 146 -1.33 8.53 -1.62
CA VAL A 146 -1.40 9.95 -2.04
C VAL A 146 -2.06 10.15 -3.40
N GLY A 147 -2.23 9.08 -4.19
CA GLY A 147 -2.97 9.16 -5.45
C GLY A 147 -2.14 9.62 -6.65
N VAL A 148 -0.86 9.26 -6.71
CA VAL A 148 0.01 9.54 -7.84
C VAL A 148 0.79 8.28 -8.24
N GLY A 149 0.28 7.51 -9.20
CA GLY A 149 1.07 6.47 -9.85
C GLY A 149 0.73 5.02 -9.53
N GLN A 150 1.74 4.17 -9.51
CA GLN A 150 1.63 2.71 -9.43
C GLN A 150 1.19 2.20 -8.04
N ASP A 151 1.42 3.01 -7.00
CA ASP A 151 1.05 2.72 -5.61
C ASP A 151 -0.46 2.46 -5.46
N GLU A 152 -1.28 3.05 -6.34
CA GLU A 152 -2.74 2.86 -6.37
C GLU A 152 -3.13 1.43 -6.71
N ILE A 153 -2.39 0.77 -7.61
CA ILE A 153 -2.66 -0.62 -8.02
C ILE A 153 -2.14 -1.59 -6.97
N ASP A 154 -1.02 -1.26 -6.32
CA ASP A 154 -0.39 -2.18 -5.39
C ASP A 154 -1.09 -2.22 -4.02
N ILE A 155 -1.77 -1.14 -3.63
CA ILE A 155 -2.63 -1.16 -2.44
C ILE A 155 -3.74 -2.18 -2.58
N ALA A 156 -4.35 -2.30 -3.77
CA ALA A 156 -5.41 -3.27 -4.02
C ALA A 156 -4.93 -4.73 -3.89
N LYS A 157 -3.65 -4.99 -4.14
CA LYS A 157 -3.05 -6.32 -3.98
C LYS A 157 -2.84 -6.69 -2.50
N SER A 158 -2.71 -5.69 -1.62
CA SER A 158 -2.45 -5.88 -0.19
C SER A 158 -3.70 -5.68 0.66
N ALA A 159 -4.72 -5.01 0.14
CA ALA A 159 -5.96 -4.74 0.86
C ALA A 159 -6.98 -5.90 0.72
N HIS A 160 -7.82 -6.04 1.74
CA HIS A 160 -8.98 -6.91 1.68
C HIS A 160 -10.15 -6.25 0.95
N THR A 161 -10.31 -4.93 1.08
CA THR A 161 -11.26 -4.10 0.35
C THR A 161 -10.56 -2.83 -0.11
N THR A 162 -10.71 -2.48 -1.38
CA THR A 162 -10.18 -1.25 -1.97
C THR A 162 -11.31 -0.28 -2.24
N VAL A 163 -11.23 0.90 -1.63
CA VAL A 163 -12.17 2.02 -1.82
C VAL A 163 -11.54 3.04 -2.75
N ILE A 164 -12.16 3.29 -3.90
CA ILE A 164 -11.76 4.32 -4.86
C ILE A 164 -12.55 5.59 -4.56
N VAL A 165 -11.85 6.65 -4.17
CA VAL A 165 -12.47 7.95 -3.86
C VAL A 165 -12.35 8.89 -5.05
N VAL A 166 -13.50 9.40 -5.51
CA VAL A 166 -13.60 10.40 -6.58
C VAL A 166 -14.40 11.62 -6.09
N VAL A 167 -14.39 12.71 -6.86
CA VAL A 167 -15.19 13.92 -6.56
C VAL A 167 -15.91 14.40 -7.82
N PRO A 168 -17.05 15.12 -7.68
CA PRO A 168 -17.75 15.73 -8.80
C PRO A 168 -16.86 16.69 -9.61
N GLY A 169 -17.09 16.75 -10.94
CA GLY A 169 -16.35 17.66 -11.83
C GLY A 169 -15.01 17.14 -12.34
N MET A 170 -14.66 15.87 -12.09
CA MET A 170 -13.43 15.24 -12.60
C MET A 170 -13.62 14.57 -13.99
N GLY A 171 -14.55 15.05 -14.83
CA GLY A 171 -14.90 14.40 -16.10
C GLY A 171 -13.72 13.98 -16.98
N ASP A 172 -12.76 14.87 -17.20
CA ASP A 172 -11.52 14.55 -17.94
C ASP A 172 -10.55 13.67 -17.12
N ASN A 173 -10.55 13.81 -15.79
CA ASN A 173 -9.74 13.01 -14.89
C ASN A 173 -10.34 11.62 -14.63
N ILE A 174 -11.65 11.41 -14.79
CA ILE A 174 -12.24 10.06 -14.74
C ILE A 174 -11.74 9.23 -15.93
N GLN A 175 -11.55 9.85 -17.10
CA GLN A 175 -10.91 9.19 -18.24
C GLN A 175 -9.39 9.02 -18.05
N ALA A 176 -8.75 9.93 -17.29
CA ALA A 176 -7.34 9.86 -16.91
C ALA A 176 -7.09 8.93 -15.70
N ILE A 177 -8.11 8.60 -14.91
CA ILE A 177 -8.05 7.49 -13.94
C ILE A 177 -7.86 6.23 -14.79
N LYS A 178 -6.59 5.85 -14.95
CA LYS A 178 -6.14 4.74 -15.80
C LYS A 178 -7.09 3.55 -15.66
N ALA A 179 -7.50 2.96 -16.78
CA ALA A 179 -8.42 1.81 -16.83
C ALA A 179 -8.13 0.73 -15.75
N GLY A 180 -6.85 0.58 -15.34
CA GLY A 180 -6.43 -0.32 -14.27
C GLY A 180 -7.00 -0.02 -12.88
N ILE A 181 -7.34 1.24 -12.52
CA ILE A 181 -7.88 1.56 -11.19
C ILE A 181 -9.33 1.07 -11.07
N PHE A 182 -10.12 1.12 -12.16
CA PHE A 182 -11.48 0.59 -12.15
C PHE A 182 -11.51 -0.93 -11.98
N GLU A 183 -10.45 -1.61 -12.42
CA GLU A 183 -10.35 -3.07 -12.30
C GLU A 183 -10.03 -3.56 -10.89
N ILE A 184 -9.56 -2.67 -10.01
CA ILE A 184 -9.11 -3.02 -8.66
C ILE A 184 -10.02 -2.49 -7.55
N GLY A 185 -11.00 -1.64 -7.88
CA GLY A 185 -11.92 -1.05 -6.92
C GLY A 185 -13.02 -2.03 -6.50
N ASP A 186 -13.14 -2.27 -5.21
CA ASP A 186 -14.25 -3.04 -4.64
C ASP A 186 -15.44 -2.14 -4.28
N ILE A 187 -15.20 -0.86 -4.00
CA ILE A 187 -16.22 0.15 -3.67
C ILE A 187 -15.80 1.48 -4.29
N PHE A 188 -16.74 2.19 -4.90
CA PHE A 188 -16.53 3.54 -5.41
C PHE A 188 -17.24 4.55 -4.51
N LEU A 189 -16.51 5.60 -4.07
CA LEU A 189 -17.05 6.64 -3.20
C LEU A 189 -16.93 8.00 -3.87
N ILE A 190 -18.07 8.62 -4.20
CA ILE A 190 -18.16 10.00 -4.67
C ILE A 190 -18.16 10.88 -3.43
N ASN A 191 -16.99 11.41 -3.06
CA ASN A 191 -16.89 12.37 -1.94
C ASN A 191 -17.20 13.79 -2.41
N LYS A 192 -17.49 14.70 -1.47
CA LYS A 192 -17.95 16.07 -1.76
C LYS A 192 -19.19 16.07 -2.64
N SER A 193 -20.12 15.18 -2.36
CA SER A 193 -21.35 14.98 -3.14
C SER A 193 -22.35 16.13 -3.04
N ASP A 194 -22.08 17.11 -2.17
CA ASP A 194 -22.75 18.42 -2.08
C ASP A 194 -22.46 19.32 -3.28
N ARG A 195 -21.41 19.02 -4.06
CA ARG A 195 -21.02 19.83 -5.22
C ARG A 195 -21.94 19.58 -6.44
N PRO A 196 -22.05 20.58 -7.33
CA PRO A 196 -22.66 20.38 -8.65
C PRO A 196 -22.01 19.18 -9.38
N ASP A 197 -22.74 18.59 -10.33
CA ASP A 197 -22.28 17.45 -11.15
C ASP A 197 -22.09 16.10 -10.41
N SER A 198 -22.47 16.00 -9.15
CA SER A 198 -22.41 14.73 -8.41
C SER A 198 -23.22 13.62 -9.09
N GLN A 199 -24.42 13.96 -9.60
CA GLN A 199 -25.28 13.01 -10.33
C GLN A 199 -24.70 12.62 -11.70
N LYS A 200 -24.04 13.55 -12.38
CA LYS A 200 -23.33 13.26 -13.63
C LYS A 200 -22.18 12.29 -13.37
N THR A 201 -21.36 12.57 -12.36
CA THR A 201 -20.26 11.68 -11.95
C THR A 201 -20.74 10.28 -11.58
N LEU A 202 -21.90 10.16 -10.89
CA LEU A 202 -22.51 8.88 -10.58
C LEU A 202 -22.88 8.09 -11.86
N ASN A 203 -23.48 8.77 -12.84
CA ASN A 203 -23.87 8.14 -14.11
C ASN A 203 -22.66 7.72 -14.93
N ASP A 204 -21.62 8.55 -14.97
CA ASP A 204 -20.35 8.25 -15.66
C ASP A 204 -19.67 7.01 -15.04
N LEU A 205 -19.59 6.94 -13.71
CA LEU A 205 -19.04 5.79 -13.00
C LEU A 205 -19.85 4.50 -13.25
N ARG A 206 -21.19 4.59 -13.24
CA ARG A 206 -22.05 3.43 -13.56
C ARG A 206 -21.76 2.90 -14.95
N ALA A 207 -21.72 3.78 -15.95
CA ALA A 207 -21.40 3.38 -17.32
C ALA A 207 -20.03 2.67 -17.42
N MET A 208 -19.03 3.13 -16.69
CA MET A 208 -17.71 2.51 -16.69
C MET A 208 -17.69 1.13 -15.99
N ILE A 209 -18.39 0.99 -14.87
CA ILE A 209 -18.53 -0.29 -14.16
C ILE A 209 -19.28 -1.30 -15.04
N ASP A 210 -20.32 -0.86 -15.73
CA ASP A 210 -21.10 -1.71 -16.65
C ASP A 210 -20.23 -2.26 -17.79
N MET A 211 -19.30 -1.48 -18.31
CA MET A 211 -18.33 -1.95 -19.32
C MET A 211 -17.41 -3.06 -18.78
N THR A 212 -17.13 -3.07 -17.49
CA THR A 212 -16.27 -4.05 -16.80
C THR A 212 -17.09 -5.17 -16.13
N SER A 213 -18.39 -5.16 -16.25
CA SER A 213 -19.35 -6.03 -15.52
C SER A 213 -19.10 -7.54 -15.67
N LYS A 214 -18.50 -7.98 -16.79
CA LYS A 214 -18.18 -9.42 -17.01
C LYS A 214 -17.21 -9.94 -15.95
N LYS A 215 -16.21 -9.15 -15.56
CA LYS A 215 -15.22 -9.49 -14.53
C LYS A 215 -15.87 -9.59 -13.16
N PHE A 216 -16.66 -8.60 -12.78
CA PHE A 216 -17.32 -8.54 -11.47
C PHE A 216 -18.30 -9.71 -11.26
N LYS A 217 -19.03 -10.11 -12.30
CA LYS A 217 -19.91 -11.29 -12.26
C LYS A 217 -19.14 -12.59 -12.02
N GLN A 218 -17.92 -12.70 -12.58
CA GLN A 218 -17.07 -13.88 -12.34
C GLN A 218 -16.51 -13.91 -10.92
N GLU A 219 -16.28 -12.76 -10.32
CA GLU A 219 -15.77 -12.61 -8.96
C GLU A 219 -16.87 -12.65 -7.88
N GLY A 220 -18.15 -12.59 -8.29
CA GLY A 220 -19.32 -12.65 -7.39
C GLY A 220 -19.50 -11.40 -6.52
N TRP A 221 -18.93 -10.26 -6.93
CA TRP A 221 -19.09 -8.96 -6.28
C TRP A 221 -19.23 -7.87 -7.34
N GLU A 222 -20.31 -7.11 -7.28
CA GLU A 222 -20.51 -5.93 -8.10
C GLU A 222 -20.20 -4.69 -7.24
N PRO A 223 -19.20 -3.87 -7.62
CA PRO A 223 -18.80 -2.73 -6.81
C PRO A 223 -19.92 -1.70 -6.65
N PRO A 224 -20.36 -1.39 -5.42
CA PRO A 224 -21.32 -0.31 -5.18
C PRO A 224 -20.68 1.06 -5.41
N ILE A 225 -21.52 2.03 -5.82
CA ILE A 225 -21.15 3.44 -5.88
C ILE A 225 -21.91 4.16 -4.78
N LEU A 226 -21.16 4.76 -3.86
CA LEU A 226 -21.70 5.51 -2.72
C LEU A 226 -21.42 7.00 -2.87
N MET A 227 -22.25 7.82 -2.23
CA MET A 227 -22.08 9.27 -2.15
C MET A 227 -21.76 9.67 -0.72
N ALA A 228 -20.80 10.57 -0.54
CA ALA A 228 -20.39 11.04 0.77
C ALA A 228 -20.06 12.54 0.79
N GLU A 229 -20.28 13.13 1.95
CA GLU A 229 -19.78 14.43 2.37
C GLU A 229 -18.93 14.20 3.62
N ALA A 230 -17.68 13.74 3.44
CA ALA A 230 -16.84 13.28 4.55
C ALA A 230 -16.61 14.37 5.61
N VAL A 231 -16.53 15.65 5.22
CA VAL A 231 -16.41 16.79 6.16
C VAL A 231 -17.60 16.85 7.12
N ASN A 232 -18.79 16.51 6.62
CA ASN A 232 -20.06 16.52 7.37
C ASN A 232 -20.42 15.14 7.95
N ASN A 233 -19.52 14.17 7.85
CA ASN A 233 -19.72 12.79 8.30
C ASN A 233 -20.96 12.09 7.69
N LYS A 234 -21.33 12.46 6.45
CA LYS A 234 -22.42 11.81 5.71
C LYS A 234 -21.86 10.75 4.77
N GLY A 235 -22.56 9.61 4.65
CA GLY A 235 -22.17 8.50 3.76
C GLY A 235 -21.04 7.60 4.32
N ILE A 236 -20.51 7.89 5.51
CA ILE A 236 -19.40 7.10 6.10
C ILE A 236 -19.92 5.82 6.75
N ILE A 237 -21.07 5.85 7.37
CA ILE A 237 -21.69 4.65 7.96
C ILE A 237 -22.10 3.68 6.86
N GLU A 238 -22.67 4.18 5.78
CA GLU A 238 -23.01 3.42 4.58
C GLU A 238 -21.77 2.81 3.94
N LEU A 239 -20.66 3.55 3.85
CA LEU A 239 -19.37 3.04 3.38
C LEU A 239 -18.88 1.88 4.24
N LEU A 240 -18.90 2.01 5.56
CA LEU A 240 -18.51 0.93 6.48
C LEU A 240 -19.44 -0.28 6.35
N GLY A 241 -20.74 -0.06 6.11
CA GLY A 241 -21.71 -1.11 5.83
C GLY A 241 -21.34 -1.90 4.57
N GLU A 242 -20.99 -1.22 3.49
CA GLU A 242 -20.59 -1.87 2.23
C GLU A 242 -19.22 -2.56 2.34
N ILE A 243 -18.29 -2.04 3.13
CA ILE A 243 -17.02 -2.74 3.44
C ILE A 243 -17.31 -4.06 4.16
N GLU A 244 -18.23 -4.06 5.12
CA GLU A 244 -18.60 -5.28 5.82
C GLU A 244 -19.39 -6.26 4.92
N ASN A 245 -20.23 -5.76 4.00
CA ASN A 245 -20.90 -6.58 2.99
C ASN A 245 -19.88 -7.24 2.04
N HIS A 246 -18.87 -6.48 1.60
CA HIS A 246 -17.78 -7.04 0.79
C HIS A 246 -17.00 -8.12 1.56
N ARG A 247 -16.68 -7.87 2.84
CA ARG A 247 -16.02 -8.85 3.70
C ARG A 247 -16.80 -10.16 3.75
N ARG A 248 -18.11 -10.11 4.03
CA ARG A 248 -18.99 -11.28 4.05
C ARG A 248 -19.05 -11.99 2.70
N SER A 249 -19.16 -11.23 1.61
CA SER A 249 -19.11 -11.78 0.25
C SER A 249 -17.84 -12.58 0.01
N ARG A 250 -16.67 -12.10 0.47
CA ARG A 250 -15.40 -12.84 0.36
C ARG A 250 -15.39 -14.12 1.18
N GLU A 251 -15.97 -14.11 2.37
CA GLU A 251 -16.04 -15.29 3.26
C GLU A 251 -16.97 -16.39 2.70
N THR A 252 -17.99 -16.01 1.93
CA THR A 252 -18.94 -16.95 1.30
C THR A 252 -18.47 -17.49 -0.05
N ARG A 253 -17.34 -17.01 -0.59
CA ARG A 253 -16.78 -17.53 -1.85
C ARG A 253 -16.37 -18.98 -1.74
N PRO A 254 -16.42 -19.76 -2.83
CA PRO A 254 -15.90 -21.13 -2.86
C PRO A 254 -14.47 -21.21 -2.35
N ARG A 255 -14.18 -22.18 -1.47
CA ARG A 255 -12.86 -22.35 -0.84
C ARG A 255 -11.70 -22.35 -1.86
N GLU A 256 -11.93 -22.92 -3.03
CA GLU A 256 -10.94 -22.93 -4.12
C GLU A 256 -10.61 -21.53 -4.64
N SER A 257 -11.63 -20.66 -4.76
CA SER A 257 -11.45 -19.27 -5.19
C SER A 257 -10.65 -18.48 -4.14
N ILE A 258 -10.96 -18.65 -2.85
CA ILE A 258 -10.22 -18.02 -1.75
C ILE A 258 -8.75 -18.47 -1.75
N ILE A 259 -8.50 -19.76 -1.90
CA ILE A 259 -7.14 -20.31 -1.95
C ILE A 259 -6.39 -19.79 -3.18
N ARG A 260 -7.04 -19.73 -4.35
CA ARG A 260 -6.44 -19.20 -5.59
C ARG A 260 -6.02 -17.74 -5.40
N HIS A 261 -6.89 -16.92 -4.82
CA HIS A 261 -6.60 -15.51 -4.53
C HIS A 261 -5.44 -15.35 -3.55
N LYS A 262 -5.46 -16.07 -2.42
CA LYS A 262 -4.35 -16.08 -1.45
C LYS A 262 -3.02 -16.52 -2.07
N LYS A 263 -3.03 -17.53 -2.95
CA LYS A 263 -1.83 -17.98 -3.67
C LYS A 263 -1.32 -16.92 -4.64
N ALA A 264 -2.21 -16.18 -5.32
CA ALA A 264 -1.81 -15.10 -6.22
C ALA A 264 -1.13 -13.96 -5.46
N ILE A 265 -1.69 -13.54 -4.31
CA ILE A 265 -1.08 -12.54 -3.42
C ILE A 265 0.30 -13.03 -2.94
N ALA A 266 0.37 -14.22 -2.34
CA ALA A 266 1.62 -14.76 -1.82
C ALA A 266 2.70 -14.92 -2.92
N ARG A 267 2.30 -15.32 -4.13
CA ARG A 267 3.22 -15.38 -5.29
C ARG A 267 3.75 -14.01 -5.65
N PHE A 268 2.87 -13.01 -5.70
CA PHE A 268 3.27 -11.63 -6.00
C PHE A 268 4.24 -11.11 -4.95
N GLU A 269 3.91 -11.24 -3.67
CA GLU A 269 4.75 -10.80 -2.55
C GLU A 269 6.12 -11.49 -2.57
N LEU A 270 6.15 -12.80 -2.70
CA LEU A 270 7.40 -13.56 -2.73
C LEU A 270 8.26 -13.17 -3.93
N THR A 271 7.66 -13.01 -5.12
CA THR A 271 8.39 -12.61 -6.33
C THR A 271 8.97 -11.21 -6.18
N ASP A 272 8.20 -10.28 -5.59
CA ASP A 272 8.65 -8.90 -5.35
C ASP A 272 9.78 -8.83 -4.31
N MET A 273 9.67 -9.60 -3.22
CA MET A 273 10.73 -9.73 -2.22
C MET A 273 12.01 -10.31 -2.80
N ILE A 274 11.90 -11.33 -3.67
CA ILE A 274 13.06 -11.94 -4.36
C ILE A 274 13.70 -10.89 -5.28
N ARG A 275 12.89 -10.19 -6.10
CA ARG A 275 13.38 -9.16 -7.03
C ARG A 275 14.13 -8.05 -6.27
N SER A 276 13.50 -7.48 -5.25
CA SER A 276 14.08 -6.39 -4.46
C SER A 276 15.41 -6.83 -3.84
N ARG A 277 15.47 -8.02 -3.28
CA ARG A 277 16.68 -8.55 -2.66
C ARG A 277 17.80 -8.80 -3.66
N LEU A 278 17.48 -9.42 -4.81
CA LEU A 278 18.48 -9.67 -5.86
C LEU A 278 19.07 -8.35 -6.39
N VAL A 279 18.20 -7.33 -6.59
CA VAL A 279 18.65 -6.01 -7.03
C VAL A 279 19.54 -5.35 -5.97
N GLU A 280 19.11 -5.34 -4.70
CA GLU A 280 19.89 -4.76 -3.59
C GLU A 280 21.25 -5.44 -3.44
N GLU A 281 21.29 -6.76 -3.44
CA GLU A 281 22.51 -7.55 -3.32
C GLU A 281 23.42 -7.37 -4.53
N ALA A 282 22.85 -7.31 -5.74
CA ALA A 282 23.63 -7.05 -6.95
C ALA A 282 24.24 -5.64 -6.93
N LEU A 283 23.43 -4.62 -6.62
CA LEU A 283 23.89 -3.23 -6.59
C LEU A 283 24.94 -3.00 -5.52
N SER A 284 24.75 -3.51 -4.29
CA SER A 284 25.73 -3.34 -3.19
C SER A 284 27.11 -3.86 -3.56
N HIS A 285 27.16 -4.99 -4.24
CA HIS A 285 28.45 -5.55 -4.69
C HIS A 285 29.05 -4.84 -5.90
N ILE A 286 28.22 -4.44 -6.87
CA ILE A 286 28.68 -3.82 -8.12
C ILE A 286 29.20 -2.40 -7.86
N THR A 287 28.45 -1.59 -7.09
CA THR A 287 28.75 -0.16 -6.88
C THR A 287 30.01 0.06 -6.03
N GLU A 288 30.44 -0.91 -5.25
CA GLU A 288 31.68 -0.85 -4.47
C GLU A 288 32.92 -1.21 -5.29
N THR A 289 32.78 -1.76 -6.50
CA THR A 289 33.91 -2.20 -7.33
C THR A 289 34.67 -1.02 -7.94
N LEU A 290 36.00 -1.22 -8.13
CA LEU A 290 36.85 -0.28 -8.89
C LEU A 290 36.35 -0.16 -10.34
N GLN A 291 35.90 -1.25 -10.94
CA GLN A 291 35.38 -1.30 -12.30
C GLN A 291 34.16 -0.40 -12.49
N PHE A 292 33.23 -0.41 -11.54
CA PHE A 292 32.07 0.49 -11.58
C PHE A 292 32.49 1.96 -11.61
N ARG A 293 33.46 2.34 -10.76
CA ARG A 293 33.99 3.71 -10.73
C ARG A 293 34.68 4.09 -12.03
N GLN A 294 35.52 3.19 -12.58
CA GLN A 294 36.15 3.41 -13.88
C GLN A 294 35.13 3.59 -15.01
N TYR A 295 34.06 2.81 -15.01
CA TYR A 295 33.00 2.95 -16.03
C TYR A 295 32.23 4.26 -15.90
N LEU A 296 32.06 4.79 -14.69
CA LEU A 296 31.47 6.12 -14.52
C LEU A 296 32.36 7.20 -15.19
N ASP A 297 33.67 7.13 -14.99
CA ASP A 297 34.62 8.06 -15.63
C ASP A 297 34.59 7.92 -17.16
N CYS A 298 34.60 6.70 -17.70
CA CYS A 298 34.49 6.45 -19.13
C CYS A 298 33.17 6.93 -19.74
N ILE A 299 32.05 6.82 -19.02
CA ILE A 299 30.76 7.32 -19.46
C ILE A 299 30.76 8.85 -19.50
N ILE A 300 31.33 9.51 -18.51
CA ILE A 300 31.45 10.97 -18.46
C ILE A 300 32.33 11.48 -19.61
N GLU A 301 33.41 10.78 -19.93
CA GLU A 301 34.35 11.08 -21.02
C GLU A 301 33.79 10.70 -22.40
N GLY A 302 32.67 9.98 -22.47
CA GLY A 302 32.06 9.50 -23.71
C GLY A 302 32.84 8.37 -24.41
N THR A 303 33.75 7.71 -23.69
CA THR A 303 34.56 6.60 -24.21
C THR A 303 33.86 5.25 -24.08
N LYS A 304 32.83 5.14 -23.23
CA LYS A 304 32.00 3.94 -23.05
C LYS A 304 30.54 4.34 -22.87
N ASP A 305 29.63 3.58 -23.47
CA ASP A 305 28.19 3.79 -23.30
C ASP A 305 27.67 3.07 -22.05
N PRO A 306 26.56 3.56 -21.42
CA PRO A 306 26.01 2.98 -20.23
C PRO A 306 25.48 1.54 -20.42
N TYR A 307 25.03 1.18 -21.61
CA TYR A 307 24.47 -0.16 -21.89
C TYR A 307 25.56 -1.22 -21.85
N SER A 308 26.67 -0.99 -22.57
CA SER A 308 27.82 -1.88 -22.56
C SER A 308 28.45 -1.99 -21.16
N ALA A 309 28.52 -0.88 -20.42
CA ALA A 309 28.99 -0.89 -19.04
C ALA A 309 28.09 -1.76 -18.14
N CYS A 310 26.79 -1.64 -18.27
CA CYS A 310 25.83 -2.45 -17.51
C CYS A 310 25.97 -3.94 -17.83
N ASP A 311 26.00 -4.30 -19.11
CA ASP A 311 26.12 -5.71 -19.55
C ASP A 311 27.41 -6.37 -19.04
N GLU A 312 28.52 -5.67 -19.07
CA GLU A 312 29.79 -6.17 -18.56
C GLU A 312 29.81 -6.33 -17.05
N LEU A 313 29.23 -5.36 -16.29
CA LEU A 313 29.13 -5.44 -14.84
C LEU A 313 28.24 -6.60 -14.37
N LEU A 314 27.15 -6.86 -15.09
CA LEU A 314 26.26 -7.98 -14.80
C LEU A 314 26.87 -9.33 -15.20
N SER A 315 27.54 -9.40 -16.36
CA SER A 315 28.15 -10.65 -16.85
C SER A 315 29.30 -11.10 -15.96
N ALA A 316 30.12 -10.19 -15.46
CA ALA A 316 31.20 -10.49 -14.52
C ALA A 316 30.67 -11.15 -13.22
N LYS A 317 29.42 -10.92 -12.83
CA LYS A 317 28.83 -11.48 -11.61
C LYS A 317 28.07 -12.78 -11.83
N LEU A 318 27.44 -12.98 -12.98
CA LEU A 318 26.72 -14.22 -13.28
C LEU A 318 27.67 -15.41 -13.41
N SER A 319 28.94 -15.19 -13.83
CA SER A 319 29.95 -16.23 -13.86
C SER A 319 30.41 -16.72 -12.47
N PHE A 320 30.26 -15.92 -11.41
CA PHE A 320 30.58 -16.35 -10.03
C PHE A 320 29.53 -17.30 -9.44
N VAL A 321 28.28 -17.25 -9.92
CA VAL A 321 27.18 -18.12 -9.43
C VAL A 321 27.32 -19.54 -9.98
N GLU A 322 27.93 -19.72 -11.16
CA GLU A 322 28.16 -21.04 -11.75
C GLU A 322 29.28 -21.81 -11.06
N ASP A 323 30.31 -21.12 -10.51
CA ASP A 323 31.43 -21.76 -9.83
C ASP A 323 31.11 -22.26 -8.41
N GLU A 324 30.15 -21.67 -7.70
CA GLU A 324 29.73 -22.14 -6.35
C GLU A 324 28.77 -23.35 -6.39
N THR A 325 28.21 -23.70 -7.55
CA THR A 325 27.32 -24.86 -7.68
C THR A 325 28.03 -26.15 -8.10
N THR A 326 29.32 -26.11 -8.32
CA THR A 326 30.19 -27.27 -8.72
C THR A 326 31.22 -27.67 -7.69
N GLY A 327 31.11 -27.19 -6.44
CA GLY A 327 32.02 -27.54 -5.33
C GLY A 327 31.36 -28.48 -4.30
#